data_1dca108583beeeb4c96233f8b5a2d35a
#
_entry.id   1dca108583beeeb4c96233f8b5a2d35a
#
_cell.length_a   1.000
_cell.length_b   1.000
_cell.length_c   1.000
_cell.angle_alpha   90.00
_cell.angle_beta   90.00
_cell.angle_gamma   90.00
#
_symmetry.space_group_name_H-M   'P 1'
#
loop_
_entity.id
_entity.type
_entity.pdbx_description
1 polymer ?
#
loop_
_entity_poly.entity_id
_entity_poly.type
_entity_poly.pdbx_seq_one_letter_code
_entity_poly.pdbx_strand_id
1 'polypeptide(L)'
;MKIRNLNPKVSVLIANYNNSIYLDRCINSVLNQSYKNKEIIFVDDKSSDDSIQVVKKYLKKIKIIKIKKKIGIGSFDQMKAYFEAYKKSNGNIIFFLDSDDYFHKNKISIFVEKFLSNNKLDILFDFPIKKFPNKEIIEKKKKKFYNNYWSYIFPTSCISVKKKKIEKIFRYADFKKFPDIWLDFRIGIVSNYIFNQYNYINRNLTYYRQSEDNISSGFKHLSVNWWRRRMQAHNFIKFFFKKNKIHYKPNLDYFLTYFVNLFIV
;
A
#
# COMPACT_ATOMS: atom_id res chain seq x y z
N MET A 1 -22.56 17.67 21.76
CA MET A 1 -21.99 16.31 21.84
C MET A 1 -20.49 16.44 22.13
N LYS A 2 -20.05 16.13 23.37
CA LYS A 2 -18.63 16.23 23.76
C LYS A 2 -17.82 15.30 22.86
N ILE A 3 -16.95 15.83 22.02
CA ILE A 3 -15.91 15.06 21.32
C ILE A 3 -15.03 14.50 22.45
N ARG A 4 -15.22 13.21 22.80
CA ARG A 4 -14.25 12.50 23.63
C ARG A 4 -12.90 12.72 22.95
N ASN A 5 -11.95 13.18 23.75
CA ASN A 5 -10.56 13.40 23.31
C ASN A 5 -9.95 12.01 23.00
N LEU A 6 -10.41 11.40 21.88
CA LEU A 6 -10.00 10.08 21.46
C LEU A 6 -8.61 10.23 20.84
N ASN A 7 -7.61 9.72 21.54
CA ASN A 7 -6.22 9.65 21.08
C ASN A 7 -5.91 8.19 20.68
N PRO A 8 -6.45 7.69 19.52
CA PRO A 8 -6.29 6.30 19.13
C PRO A 8 -4.84 5.99 18.85
N LYS A 9 -4.37 4.83 19.31
CA LYS A 9 -3.02 4.37 18.97
C LYS A 9 -2.93 4.07 17.48
N VAL A 10 -1.83 4.49 16.86
CA VAL A 10 -1.51 4.27 15.44
C VAL A 10 -0.36 3.28 15.33
N SER A 11 -0.45 2.30 14.42
CA SER A 11 0.67 1.46 14.03
C SER A 11 1.10 1.81 12.61
N VAL A 12 2.36 2.17 12.43
CA VAL A 12 2.97 2.31 11.10
C VAL A 12 3.74 1.04 10.80
N LEU A 13 3.33 0.35 9.75
CA LEU A 13 3.93 -0.89 9.28
C LEU A 13 4.90 -0.54 8.15
N ILE A 14 6.18 -0.85 8.35
CA ILE A 14 7.23 -0.61 7.35
C ILE A 14 7.70 -1.95 6.80
N ALA A 15 7.55 -2.15 5.48
CA ALA A 15 8.07 -3.30 4.77
C ALA A 15 9.39 -2.94 4.09
N ASN A 16 10.43 -3.74 4.32
CA ASN A 16 11.78 -3.50 3.79
C ASN A 16 12.35 -4.71 3.08
N TYR A 17 12.98 -4.41 1.93
CA TYR A 17 13.86 -5.34 1.24
C TYR A 17 14.93 -4.55 0.47
N ASN A 18 16.20 -4.67 0.88
CA ASN A 18 17.36 -4.05 0.23
C ASN A 18 17.20 -2.52 -0.03
N ASN A 19 16.80 -1.78 1.00
CA ASN A 19 16.60 -0.33 0.93
C ASN A 19 17.40 0.43 2.00
N SER A 20 18.58 -0.08 2.40
CA SER A 20 19.40 0.48 3.50
C SER A 20 19.61 1.99 3.39
N ILE A 21 19.87 2.49 2.19
CA ILE A 21 20.16 3.92 1.93
C ILE A 21 18.96 4.86 2.18
N TYR A 22 17.74 4.32 2.22
CA TYR A 22 16.51 5.11 2.41
C TYR A 22 15.96 5.02 3.84
N LEU A 23 16.40 4.01 4.62
CA LEU A 23 15.80 3.68 5.91
C LEU A 23 15.86 4.80 6.93
N ASP A 24 16.98 5.51 7.04
CA ASP A 24 17.10 6.62 8.00
C ASP A 24 16.02 7.69 7.74
N ARG A 25 15.78 8.06 6.48
CA ARG A 25 14.75 9.02 6.10
C ARG A 25 13.34 8.49 6.35
N CYS A 26 13.08 7.23 5.96
CA CYS A 26 11.80 6.56 6.14
C CYS A 26 11.42 6.54 7.64
N ILE A 27 12.27 5.97 8.50
CA ILE A 27 12.01 5.80 9.93
C ILE A 27 11.89 7.15 10.63
N ASN A 28 12.81 8.08 10.37
CA ASN A 28 12.76 9.42 10.97
C ASN A 28 11.51 10.20 10.57
N SER A 29 10.97 9.99 9.36
CA SER A 29 9.72 10.62 8.93
C SER A 29 8.54 10.19 9.81
N VAL A 30 8.56 8.97 10.33
CA VAL A 30 7.54 8.46 11.25
C VAL A 30 7.81 8.88 12.68
N LEU A 31 9.06 8.79 13.15
CA LEU A 31 9.42 9.22 14.50
C LEU A 31 9.07 10.69 14.75
N ASN A 32 9.29 11.55 13.75
CA ASN A 32 9.08 13.00 13.81
C ASN A 32 7.65 13.44 13.46
N GLN A 33 6.68 12.51 13.34
CA GLN A 33 5.28 12.87 13.18
C GLN A 33 4.77 13.72 14.35
N SER A 34 3.93 14.72 14.05
CA SER A 34 3.26 15.55 15.06
C SER A 34 2.38 14.71 15.99
N TYR A 35 1.77 13.65 15.50
CA TYR A 35 1.00 12.70 16.28
C TYR A 35 1.90 11.80 17.13
N LYS A 36 1.67 11.78 18.47
CA LYS A 36 2.58 11.11 19.42
C LYS A 36 2.20 9.67 19.75
N ASN A 37 0.89 9.34 19.83
CA ASN A 37 0.42 8.01 20.21
C ASN A 37 0.56 7.00 19.06
N LYS A 38 1.80 6.63 18.74
CA LYS A 38 2.14 5.74 17.63
C LYS A 38 3.16 4.70 18.02
N GLU A 39 3.16 3.61 17.27
CA GLU A 39 4.23 2.60 17.26
C GLU A 39 4.71 2.35 15.82
N ILE A 40 5.92 1.89 15.68
CA ILE A 40 6.52 1.52 14.39
C ILE A 40 6.86 0.04 14.43
N ILE A 41 6.43 -0.68 13.41
CA ILE A 41 6.73 -2.09 13.22
C ILE A 41 7.42 -2.24 11.88
N PHE A 42 8.70 -2.54 11.95
CA PHE A 42 9.56 -2.72 10.80
C PHE A 42 9.72 -4.21 10.50
N VAL A 43 9.51 -4.59 9.27
CA VAL A 43 9.72 -5.97 8.81
C VAL A 43 10.79 -5.98 7.74
N ASP A 44 11.85 -6.72 8.01
CA ASP A 44 12.90 -7.01 7.04
C ASP A 44 12.61 -8.33 6.33
N ASP A 45 12.42 -8.24 5.02
CA ASP A 45 12.14 -9.38 4.16
C ASP A 45 13.42 -10.03 3.65
N LYS A 46 14.30 -10.41 4.58
CA LYS A 46 15.58 -11.09 4.28
C LYS A 46 16.48 -10.25 3.36
N SER A 47 16.72 -9.00 3.74
CA SER A 47 17.67 -8.13 3.04
C SER A 47 19.08 -8.67 3.09
N SER A 48 19.83 -8.45 2.02
CA SER A 48 21.25 -8.79 1.87
C SER A 48 22.18 -7.58 1.97
N ASP A 49 21.61 -6.36 1.98
CA ASP A 49 22.32 -5.10 2.17
C ASP A 49 22.44 -4.72 3.66
N ASP A 50 22.89 -3.50 3.95
CA ASP A 50 23.09 -2.99 5.31
C ASP A 50 21.78 -2.63 6.04
N SER A 51 20.61 -2.99 5.52
CA SER A 51 19.30 -2.63 6.11
C SER A 51 19.22 -2.99 7.60
N ILE A 52 19.67 -4.19 7.99
CA ILE A 52 19.63 -4.65 9.38
C ILE A 52 20.59 -3.83 10.26
N GLN A 53 21.74 -3.42 9.73
CA GLN A 53 22.70 -2.60 10.46
C GLN A 53 22.14 -1.19 10.71
N VAL A 54 21.55 -0.61 9.68
CA VAL A 54 20.91 0.72 9.77
C VAL A 54 19.75 0.70 10.78
N VAL A 55 18.86 -0.28 10.71
CA VAL A 55 17.68 -0.32 11.59
C VAL A 55 18.02 -0.60 13.04
N LYS A 56 19.16 -1.22 13.35
CA LYS A 56 19.63 -1.45 14.74
C LYS A 56 19.77 -0.15 15.54
N LYS A 57 20.05 1.00 14.89
CA LYS A 57 20.12 2.31 15.55
C LYS A 57 18.79 2.70 16.22
N TYR A 58 17.68 2.10 15.78
CA TYR A 58 16.33 2.44 16.22
C TYR A 58 15.68 1.42 17.16
N LEU A 59 16.41 0.38 17.61
CA LEU A 59 15.90 -0.73 18.44
C LEU A 59 15.05 -0.30 19.65
N LYS A 60 15.42 0.80 20.30
CA LYS A 60 14.66 1.33 21.45
C LYS A 60 13.34 2.02 21.08
N LYS A 61 13.11 2.30 19.78
CA LYS A 61 11.99 3.11 19.28
C LYS A 61 11.03 2.35 18.38
N ILE A 62 11.44 1.20 17.83
CA ILE A 62 10.69 0.42 16.86
C ILE A 62 10.72 -1.06 17.18
N LYS A 63 9.69 -1.80 16.75
CA LYS A 63 9.70 -3.27 16.77
C LYS A 63 10.27 -3.78 15.45
N ILE A 64 11.24 -4.69 15.51
CA ILE A 64 11.86 -5.27 14.32
C ILE A 64 11.45 -6.74 14.21
N ILE A 65 11.01 -7.13 13.02
CA ILE A 65 10.68 -8.50 12.63
C ILE A 65 11.56 -8.87 11.44
N LYS A 66 12.15 -10.07 11.48
CA LYS A 66 12.94 -10.61 10.36
C LYS A 66 12.21 -11.80 9.76
N ILE A 67 11.97 -11.77 8.47
CA ILE A 67 11.38 -12.89 7.74
C ILE A 67 12.48 -13.92 7.43
N LYS A 68 12.25 -15.16 7.85
CA LYS A 68 13.24 -16.24 7.64
C LYS A 68 13.17 -16.87 6.25
N LYS A 69 12.00 -16.90 5.64
CA LYS A 69 11.73 -17.61 4.37
C LYS A 69 11.04 -16.67 3.38
N LYS A 70 11.71 -16.41 2.27
CA LYS A 70 11.22 -15.62 1.15
C LYS A 70 10.72 -16.54 0.04
N ILE A 71 9.71 -16.13 -0.72
CA ILE A 71 9.18 -16.89 -1.86
C ILE A 71 9.83 -16.43 -3.17
N GLY A 72 10.32 -15.18 -3.18
CA GLY A 72 11.00 -14.61 -4.34
C GLY A 72 10.07 -13.89 -5.33
N ILE A 73 8.79 -13.70 -4.97
CA ILE A 73 7.83 -12.93 -5.76
C ILE A 73 7.56 -11.61 -5.03
N GLY A 74 8.04 -10.49 -5.59
CA GLY A 74 8.10 -9.20 -4.89
C GLY A 74 6.77 -8.73 -4.29
N SER A 75 5.67 -8.80 -5.04
CA SER A 75 4.36 -8.40 -4.53
C SER A 75 3.84 -9.32 -3.42
N PHE A 76 4.10 -10.62 -3.53
CA PHE A 76 3.72 -11.59 -2.51
C PHE A 76 4.55 -11.40 -1.23
N ASP A 77 5.86 -11.25 -1.37
CA ASP A 77 6.77 -11.08 -0.24
C ASP A 77 6.47 -9.76 0.50
N GLN A 78 6.16 -8.67 -0.23
CA GLN A 78 5.69 -7.41 0.37
C GLN A 78 4.39 -7.59 1.16
N MET A 79 3.38 -8.27 0.58
CA MET A 79 2.11 -8.55 1.29
C MET A 79 2.34 -9.37 2.56
N LYS A 80 3.23 -10.37 2.50
CA LYS A 80 3.62 -11.19 3.65
C LYS A 80 4.31 -10.35 4.73
N ALA A 81 5.21 -9.45 4.35
CA ALA A 81 5.86 -8.54 5.29
C ALA A 81 4.83 -7.68 6.03
N TYR A 82 3.89 -7.06 5.31
CA TYR A 82 2.81 -6.30 5.93
C TYR A 82 1.89 -7.13 6.81
N PHE A 83 1.60 -8.36 6.43
CA PHE A 83 0.78 -9.27 7.25
C PHE A 83 1.49 -9.64 8.55
N GLU A 84 2.79 -9.94 8.52
CA GLU A 84 3.58 -10.21 9.72
C GLU A 84 3.68 -8.98 10.63
N ALA A 85 3.86 -7.78 10.06
CA ALA A 85 3.81 -6.53 10.80
C ALA A 85 2.44 -6.31 11.47
N TYR A 86 1.36 -6.55 10.72
CA TYR A 86 0.01 -6.42 11.24
C TYR A 86 -0.25 -7.30 12.45
N LYS A 87 0.17 -8.56 12.42
CA LYS A 87 -0.01 -9.50 13.56
C LYS A 87 0.65 -9.00 14.85
N LYS A 88 1.67 -8.17 14.76
CA LYS A 88 2.39 -7.58 15.91
C LYS A 88 1.96 -6.16 16.25
N SER A 89 0.99 -5.61 15.50
CA SER A 89 0.48 -4.26 15.70
C SER A 89 -0.57 -4.20 16.81
N ASN A 90 -0.59 -3.09 17.57
CA ASN A 90 -1.57 -2.84 18.64
C ASN A 90 -2.38 -1.54 18.40
N GLY A 91 -2.10 -0.81 17.32
CA GLY A 91 -2.81 0.43 17.00
C GLY A 91 -4.23 0.19 16.50
N ASN A 92 -5.11 1.15 16.71
CA ASN A 92 -6.49 1.15 16.20
C ASN A 92 -6.56 1.49 14.70
N ILE A 93 -5.53 2.23 14.22
CA ILE A 93 -5.38 2.68 12.85
C ILE A 93 -4.02 2.20 12.35
N ILE A 94 -4.02 1.62 11.17
CA ILE A 94 -2.83 1.09 10.50
C ILE A 94 -2.45 2.00 9.35
N PHE A 95 -1.19 2.35 9.26
CA PHE A 95 -0.56 3.00 8.12
C PHE A 95 0.44 2.03 7.48
N PHE A 96 0.42 1.93 6.17
CA PHE A 96 1.44 1.22 5.42
C PHE A 96 2.52 2.20 4.97
N LEU A 97 3.76 1.73 4.92
CA LEU A 97 4.89 2.52 4.45
C LEU A 97 5.96 1.60 3.83
N ASP A 98 6.23 1.75 2.56
CA ASP A 98 7.37 1.11 1.90
C ASP A 98 8.66 1.80 2.36
N SER A 99 9.73 1.04 2.54
CA SER A 99 10.95 1.52 3.21
C SER A 99 11.76 2.56 2.44
N ASP A 100 11.47 2.72 1.15
CA ASP A 100 12.04 3.76 0.27
C ASP A 100 11.22 5.05 0.25
N ASP A 101 10.00 5.04 0.84
CA ASP A 101 9.12 6.19 0.95
C ASP A 101 9.24 6.91 2.30
N TYR A 102 8.61 8.08 2.41
CA TYR A 102 8.54 8.81 3.67
C TYR A 102 7.30 9.70 3.77
N PHE A 103 6.91 10.03 5.01
CA PHE A 103 5.72 10.81 5.32
C PHE A 103 6.02 12.30 5.51
N HIS A 104 5.07 13.15 5.13
CA HIS A 104 5.01 14.54 5.59
C HIS A 104 4.74 14.56 7.11
N LYS A 105 5.34 15.50 7.85
CA LYS A 105 5.32 15.58 9.32
C LYS A 105 3.93 15.55 9.98
N ASN A 106 2.88 15.93 9.26
CA ASN A 106 1.51 16.00 9.79
C ASN A 106 0.60 14.91 9.19
N LYS A 107 1.12 13.93 8.46
CA LYS A 107 0.28 12.93 7.81
C LYS A 107 -0.61 12.19 8.81
N ILE A 108 -0.02 11.64 9.86
CA ILE A 108 -0.76 10.82 10.83
C ILE A 108 -1.83 11.65 11.54
N SER A 109 -1.53 12.87 12.00
CA SER A 109 -2.51 13.74 12.68
C SER A 109 -3.70 14.08 11.80
N ILE A 110 -3.46 14.42 10.51
CA ILE A 110 -4.52 14.75 9.56
C ILE A 110 -5.44 13.54 9.29
N PHE A 111 -4.85 12.35 9.14
CA PHE A 111 -5.61 11.11 8.92
C PHE A 111 -6.43 10.72 10.16
N VAL A 112 -5.83 10.79 11.36
CA VAL A 112 -6.53 10.50 12.62
C VAL A 112 -7.72 11.44 12.81
N GLU A 113 -7.54 12.75 12.63
CA GLU A 113 -8.61 13.73 12.66
C GLU A 113 -9.75 13.36 11.71
N LYS A 114 -9.43 13.00 10.48
CA LYS A 114 -10.42 12.60 9.48
C LYS A 114 -11.18 11.33 9.86
N PHE A 115 -10.51 10.32 10.43
CA PHE A 115 -11.16 9.12 10.95
C PHE A 115 -12.06 9.39 12.16
N LEU A 116 -11.69 10.35 13.01
CA LEU A 116 -12.48 10.74 14.19
C LEU A 116 -13.67 11.61 13.81
N SER A 117 -13.54 12.47 12.83
CA SER A 117 -14.65 13.33 12.34
C SER A 117 -15.73 12.54 11.61
N ASN A 118 -15.42 11.32 11.11
CA ASN A 118 -16.38 10.47 10.43
C ASN A 118 -16.18 8.99 10.78
N ASN A 119 -16.97 8.50 11.73
CA ASN A 119 -16.90 7.10 12.19
C ASN A 119 -17.18 6.04 11.12
N LYS A 120 -17.85 6.41 10.04
CA LYS A 120 -18.14 5.50 8.92
C LYS A 120 -16.91 5.25 8.04
N LEU A 121 -15.88 6.09 8.11
CA LEU A 121 -14.65 5.87 7.36
C LEU A 121 -13.86 4.70 7.96
N ASP A 122 -13.51 3.75 7.12
CA ASP A 122 -12.70 2.58 7.48
C ASP A 122 -11.35 2.58 6.76
N ILE A 123 -11.28 3.18 5.56
CA ILE A 123 -10.07 3.30 4.73
C ILE A 123 -9.96 4.76 4.25
N LEU A 124 -8.74 5.28 4.24
CA LEU A 124 -8.40 6.59 3.71
C LEU A 124 -7.13 6.53 2.86
N PHE A 125 -7.10 7.36 1.85
CA PHE A 125 -5.98 7.54 0.93
C PHE A 125 -5.52 8.99 0.91
N ASP A 126 -4.27 9.23 0.49
CA ASP A 126 -3.78 10.54 0.04
C ASP A 126 -3.09 10.43 -1.32
N PHE A 127 -2.86 11.56 -1.97
CA PHE A 127 -2.11 11.59 -3.23
C PHE A 127 -0.62 11.70 -2.96
N PRO A 128 0.24 10.95 -3.67
CA PRO A 128 1.68 11.04 -3.47
C PRO A 128 2.29 12.29 -4.09
N ILE A 129 3.41 12.70 -3.53
CA ILE A 129 4.43 13.47 -4.24
C ILE A 129 5.41 12.45 -4.80
N LYS A 130 5.44 12.26 -6.10
CA LYS A 130 6.40 11.37 -6.75
C LYS A 130 7.77 12.02 -6.78
N LYS A 131 8.74 11.37 -6.13
CA LYS A 131 10.13 11.81 -6.01
C LYS A 131 11.01 11.06 -7.01
N PHE A 132 11.44 11.75 -8.04
CA PHE A 132 12.47 11.29 -8.95
C PHE A 132 13.83 11.87 -8.53
N PRO A 133 14.98 11.37 -9.03
CA PRO A 133 16.28 11.93 -8.70
C PRO A 133 16.37 13.45 -8.92
N ASN A 134 15.82 13.95 -10.02
CA ASN A 134 15.95 15.34 -10.45
C ASN A 134 14.66 16.16 -10.48
N LYS A 135 13.53 15.57 -10.09
CA LYS A 135 12.23 16.27 -10.10
C LYS A 135 11.22 15.69 -9.12
N GLU A 136 10.24 16.51 -8.81
CA GLU A 136 9.04 16.09 -8.05
C GLU A 136 7.79 16.29 -8.90
N ILE A 137 6.87 15.34 -8.82
CA ILE A 137 5.56 15.45 -9.47
C ILE A 137 4.49 15.32 -8.39
N ILE A 138 3.70 16.38 -8.22
CA ILE A 138 2.56 16.40 -7.31
C ILE A 138 1.38 15.74 -8.01
N GLU A 139 1.01 14.55 -7.56
CA GLU A 139 -0.17 13.87 -8.08
C GLU A 139 -1.45 14.53 -7.58
N LYS A 140 -2.42 14.65 -8.48
CA LYS A 140 -3.75 15.20 -8.20
C LYS A 140 -4.82 14.21 -8.68
N LYS A 141 -6.05 14.39 -8.21
CA LYS A 141 -7.19 13.61 -8.70
C LYS A 141 -7.27 13.69 -10.22
N LYS A 142 -7.14 12.54 -10.88
CA LYS A 142 -7.39 12.43 -12.33
C LYS A 142 -8.88 12.15 -12.59
N LYS A 143 -9.45 12.78 -13.60
CA LYS A 143 -10.79 12.42 -14.09
C LYS A 143 -10.74 10.97 -14.59
N LYS A 144 -11.76 10.17 -14.29
CA LYS A 144 -11.90 8.83 -14.86
C LYS A 144 -12.09 8.97 -16.39
N PHE A 145 -11.18 8.42 -17.17
CA PHE A 145 -11.29 8.45 -18.63
C PHE A 145 -12.00 7.23 -19.23
N TYR A 146 -12.16 6.13 -18.48
CA TYR A 146 -12.78 4.90 -18.98
C TYR A 146 -13.57 4.16 -17.88
N ASN A 147 -14.55 3.36 -18.30
CA ASN A 147 -15.31 2.43 -17.43
C ASN A 147 -14.47 1.22 -17.03
N ASN A 148 -13.38 1.44 -16.33
CA ASN A 148 -12.58 0.36 -15.78
C ASN A 148 -13.06 -0.03 -14.40
N TYR A 149 -12.92 -1.31 -14.04
CA TYR A 149 -13.25 -1.83 -12.72
C TYR A 149 -12.37 -1.25 -11.62
N TRP A 150 -11.16 -0.76 -11.96
CA TRP A 150 -10.31 -0.03 -11.03
C TRP A 150 -10.24 1.44 -11.36
N SER A 151 -10.30 2.22 -10.32
CA SER A 151 -10.02 3.66 -10.36
C SER A 151 -8.51 3.91 -10.22
N TYR A 152 -8.12 5.13 -9.86
CA TYR A 152 -6.73 5.43 -9.54
C TYR A 152 -6.24 4.51 -8.41
N ILE A 153 -5.09 3.86 -8.61
CA ILE A 153 -4.46 3.01 -7.58
C ILE A 153 -3.51 3.90 -6.78
N PHE A 154 -3.82 4.06 -5.50
CA PHE A 154 -2.97 4.79 -4.58
C PHE A 154 -1.80 3.90 -4.16
N PRO A 155 -0.53 4.38 -4.22
CA PRO A 155 0.61 3.62 -3.70
C PRO A 155 0.37 3.13 -2.27
N THR A 156 0.96 2.00 -1.92
CA THR A 156 0.80 1.37 -0.59
C THR A 156 1.04 2.36 0.54
N SER A 157 2.08 3.18 0.44
CA SER A 157 2.42 4.21 1.43
C SER A 157 1.38 5.34 1.56
N CYS A 158 0.45 5.46 0.62
CA CYS A 158 -0.66 6.41 0.68
C CYS A 158 -1.89 5.86 1.41
N ILE A 159 -1.86 4.64 1.94
CA ILE A 159 -3.03 3.93 2.46
C ILE A 159 -3.02 3.88 3.98
N SER A 160 -4.19 4.15 4.57
CA SER A 160 -4.45 3.94 6.00
C SER A 160 -5.81 3.28 6.21
N VAL A 161 -5.87 2.36 7.20
CA VAL A 161 -7.03 1.50 7.45
C VAL A 161 -7.29 1.37 8.93
N LYS A 162 -8.57 1.39 9.37
CA LYS A 162 -8.93 0.98 10.74
C LYS A 162 -8.59 -0.49 10.96
N LYS A 163 -7.88 -0.82 12.04
CA LYS A 163 -7.39 -2.19 12.33
C LYS A 163 -8.48 -3.25 12.22
N LYS A 164 -9.69 -2.97 12.70
CA LYS A 164 -10.85 -3.89 12.64
C LYS A 164 -11.23 -4.34 11.22
N LYS A 165 -10.77 -3.65 10.16
CA LYS A 165 -11.05 -3.98 8.76
C LYS A 165 -9.90 -4.69 8.05
N ILE A 166 -8.73 -4.69 8.63
CA ILE A 166 -7.51 -5.22 8.00
C ILE A 166 -7.61 -6.74 7.73
N GLU A 167 -8.15 -7.50 8.67
CA GLU A 167 -8.35 -8.95 8.48
C GLU A 167 -9.24 -9.25 7.29
N LYS A 168 -10.32 -8.46 7.13
CA LYS A 168 -11.20 -8.58 5.98
C LYS A 168 -10.45 -8.28 4.68
N ILE A 169 -9.60 -7.24 4.66
CA ILE A 169 -8.76 -6.92 3.51
C ILE A 169 -7.83 -8.09 3.19
N PHE A 170 -7.08 -8.59 4.14
CA PHE A 170 -6.16 -9.71 3.92
C PHE A 170 -6.88 -10.99 3.50
N ARG A 171 -8.08 -11.26 4.02
CA ARG A 171 -8.92 -12.38 3.59
C ARG A 171 -9.33 -12.30 2.12
N TYR A 172 -9.65 -11.09 1.64
CA TYR A 172 -9.97 -10.86 0.23
C TYR A 172 -8.73 -10.78 -0.66
N ALA A 173 -7.57 -10.46 -0.10
CA ALA A 173 -6.34 -10.32 -0.85
C ALA A 173 -5.87 -11.61 -1.53
N ASP A 174 -6.26 -12.78 -1.00
CA ASP A 174 -5.94 -14.13 -1.52
C ASP A 174 -4.50 -14.23 -2.06
N PHE A 175 -3.52 -14.20 -1.15
CA PHE A 175 -2.09 -14.05 -1.46
C PHE A 175 -1.53 -15.11 -2.42
N LYS A 176 -2.12 -16.32 -2.45
CA LYS A 176 -1.59 -17.44 -3.25
C LYS A 176 -1.96 -17.35 -4.72
N LYS A 177 -3.00 -16.58 -5.06
CA LYS A 177 -3.45 -16.38 -6.43
C LYS A 177 -3.03 -15.00 -6.92
N PHE A 178 -2.71 -14.91 -8.21
CA PHE A 178 -2.35 -13.64 -8.87
C PHE A 178 -1.11 -12.98 -8.26
N PRO A 179 0.06 -13.63 -8.31
CA PRO A 179 1.27 -13.20 -7.59
C PRO A 179 1.80 -11.84 -8.01
N ASP A 180 1.53 -11.37 -9.24
CA ASP A 180 1.99 -10.06 -9.73
C ASP A 180 1.08 -8.90 -9.32
N ILE A 181 -0.01 -9.17 -8.57
CA ILE A 181 -0.95 -8.14 -8.14
C ILE A 181 -0.58 -7.64 -6.75
N TRP A 182 -0.17 -6.38 -6.68
CA TRP A 182 0.28 -5.70 -5.47
C TRP A 182 -0.84 -5.48 -4.45
N LEU A 183 -0.45 -5.26 -3.20
CA LEU A 183 -1.36 -5.04 -2.08
C LEU A 183 -2.25 -3.80 -2.28
N ASP A 184 -1.68 -2.72 -2.79
CA ASP A 184 -2.39 -1.46 -3.07
C ASP A 184 -3.57 -1.64 -4.04
N PHE A 185 -3.36 -2.38 -5.14
CA PHE A 185 -4.44 -2.73 -6.07
C PHE A 185 -5.56 -3.51 -5.36
N ARG A 186 -5.19 -4.52 -4.58
CA ARG A 186 -6.14 -5.37 -3.84
C ARG A 186 -6.93 -4.56 -2.83
N ILE A 187 -6.27 -3.68 -2.07
CA ILE A 187 -6.91 -2.78 -1.12
C ILE A 187 -7.88 -1.83 -1.86
N GLY A 188 -7.47 -1.27 -2.99
CA GLY A 188 -8.31 -0.40 -3.81
C GLY A 188 -9.61 -1.09 -4.25
N ILE A 189 -9.52 -2.34 -4.73
CA ILE A 189 -10.69 -3.14 -5.14
C ILE A 189 -11.58 -3.47 -3.94
N VAL A 190 -11.02 -3.94 -2.83
CA VAL A 190 -11.80 -4.23 -1.60
C VAL A 190 -12.47 -2.97 -1.06
N SER A 191 -11.76 -1.85 -1.04
CA SER A 191 -12.29 -0.56 -0.60
C SER A 191 -13.50 -0.13 -1.44
N ASN A 192 -13.39 -0.23 -2.75
CA ASN A 192 -14.44 0.21 -3.66
C ASN A 192 -15.68 -0.69 -3.64
N TYR A 193 -15.49 -2.01 -3.69
CA TYR A 193 -16.59 -2.96 -3.93
C TYR A 193 -17.13 -3.67 -2.69
N ILE A 194 -16.35 -3.75 -1.59
CA ILE A 194 -16.80 -4.40 -0.34
C ILE A 194 -17.14 -3.39 0.74
N PHE A 195 -16.36 -2.32 0.84
CA PHE A 195 -16.63 -1.29 1.85
C PHE A 195 -17.42 -0.12 1.28
N ASN A 196 -17.56 -0.04 -0.04
CA ASN A 196 -18.16 1.08 -0.76
C ASN A 196 -17.55 2.43 -0.31
N GLN A 197 -16.22 2.41 -0.12
CA GLN A 197 -15.46 3.54 0.40
C GLN A 197 -14.20 3.74 -0.45
N TYR A 198 -14.17 4.84 -1.17
CA TYR A 198 -12.99 5.28 -1.91
C TYR A 198 -12.67 6.71 -1.53
N ASN A 199 -12.46 6.91 -0.21
CA ASN A 199 -12.28 8.22 0.39
C ASN A 199 -10.80 8.60 0.40
N TYR A 200 -10.50 9.82 0.03
CA TYR A 200 -9.14 10.35 0.04
C TYR A 200 -9.11 11.76 0.66
N ILE A 201 -7.95 12.10 1.18
CA ILE A 201 -7.61 13.45 1.62
C ILE A 201 -6.99 14.16 0.42
N ASN A 202 -7.55 15.29 0.02
CA ASN A 202 -7.04 16.09 -1.11
C ASN A 202 -5.79 16.89 -0.68
N ARG A 203 -4.79 16.17 -0.17
CA ARG A 203 -3.48 16.69 0.21
C ARG A 203 -2.42 15.65 -0.16
N ASN A 204 -1.21 16.12 -0.42
CA ASN A 204 -0.06 15.28 -0.72
C ASN A 204 0.78 15.14 0.56
N LEU A 205 0.62 14.01 1.24
CA LEU A 205 1.23 13.76 2.57
C LEU A 205 2.21 12.60 2.55
N THR A 206 2.41 12.00 1.37
CA THR A 206 3.32 10.87 1.13
C THR A 206 4.31 11.26 0.04
N TYR A 207 5.59 11.10 0.33
CA TYR A 207 6.65 11.20 -0.67
C TYR A 207 6.94 9.79 -1.17
N TYR A 208 6.55 9.53 -2.40
CA TYR A 208 6.65 8.24 -3.08
C TYR A 208 7.84 8.25 -4.01
N ARG A 209 8.85 7.44 -3.69
CA ARG A 209 10.09 7.39 -4.47
C ARG A 209 9.89 6.67 -5.79
N GLN A 210 10.50 7.23 -6.83
CA GLN A 210 10.58 6.65 -8.16
C GLN A 210 12.05 6.54 -8.54
N SER A 211 12.58 5.33 -8.60
CA SER A 211 13.92 5.02 -9.11
C SER A 211 13.82 4.00 -10.22
N GLU A 212 14.86 3.90 -11.03
CA GLU A 212 14.95 2.88 -12.09
C GLU A 212 15.08 1.48 -11.50
N ASP A 213 15.59 1.35 -10.28
CA ASP A 213 15.80 0.08 -9.57
C ASP A 213 14.55 -0.41 -8.81
N ASN A 214 13.46 0.34 -8.84
CA ASN A 214 12.22 -0.09 -8.19
C ASN A 214 11.65 -1.34 -8.87
N ILE A 215 11.10 -2.27 -8.09
CA ILE A 215 10.45 -3.48 -8.61
C ILE A 215 9.37 -3.15 -9.65
N SER A 216 8.71 -2.00 -9.53
CA SER A 216 7.73 -1.51 -10.50
C SER A 216 8.34 -1.11 -11.85
N SER A 217 9.65 -0.84 -11.93
CA SER A 217 10.33 -0.49 -13.19
C SER A 217 10.36 -1.65 -14.18
N GLY A 218 10.31 -2.90 -13.70
CA GLY A 218 10.19 -4.09 -14.54
C GLY A 218 8.85 -4.21 -15.31
N PHE A 219 7.87 -3.31 -15.01
CA PHE A 219 6.55 -3.28 -15.65
C PHE A 219 6.37 -1.99 -16.48
N LYS A 220 7.34 -1.67 -17.33
CA LYS A 220 7.23 -0.52 -18.24
C LYS A 220 5.93 -0.60 -19.05
N HIS A 221 5.27 0.54 -19.23
CA HIS A 221 4.01 0.63 -19.98
C HIS A 221 4.12 -0.04 -21.35
N LEU A 222 3.15 -0.89 -21.69
CA LEU A 222 3.06 -1.72 -22.89
C LEU A 222 4.14 -2.81 -23.04
N SER A 223 5.01 -3.04 -22.04
CA SER A 223 5.91 -4.19 -22.05
C SER A 223 5.16 -5.52 -21.87
N VAL A 224 5.80 -6.64 -22.23
CA VAL A 224 5.26 -8.00 -22.00
C VAL A 224 4.82 -8.18 -20.54
N ASN A 225 5.68 -7.82 -19.60
CA ASN A 225 5.36 -7.94 -18.18
C ASN A 225 4.17 -7.05 -17.76
N TRP A 226 4.03 -5.86 -18.36
CA TRP A 226 2.91 -4.99 -18.13
C TRP A 226 1.59 -5.63 -18.60
N TRP A 227 1.55 -6.22 -19.79
CA TRP A 227 0.38 -6.90 -20.33
C TRP A 227 0.01 -8.14 -19.52
N ARG A 228 0.99 -8.96 -19.13
CA ARG A 228 0.79 -10.13 -18.25
C ARG A 228 0.20 -9.71 -16.90
N ARG A 229 0.78 -8.70 -16.27
CA ARG A 229 0.26 -8.15 -15.00
C ARG A 229 -1.14 -7.59 -15.15
N ARG A 230 -1.43 -6.91 -16.27
CA ARG A 230 -2.76 -6.38 -16.55
C ARG A 230 -3.79 -7.50 -16.70
N MET A 231 -3.46 -8.59 -17.37
CA MET A 231 -4.30 -9.78 -17.47
C MET A 231 -4.54 -10.41 -16.08
N GLN A 232 -3.51 -10.51 -15.24
CA GLN A 232 -3.69 -10.96 -13.86
C GLN A 232 -4.64 -10.04 -13.07
N ALA A 233 -4.60 -8.73 -13.29
CA ALA A 233 -5.52 -7.79 -12.65
C ALA A 233 -6.97 -8.05 -13.07
N HIS A 234 -7.25 -8.28 -14.34
CA HIS A 234 -8.58 -8.66 -14.82
C HIS A 234 -9.03 -10.02 -14.24
N ASN A 235 -8.15 -11.02 -14.24
CA ASN A 235 -8.45 -12.35 -13.67
C ASN A 235 -8.72 -12.27 -12.16
N PHE A 236 -7.95 -11.45 -11.43
CA PHE A 236 -8.21 -11.18 -10.02
C PHE A 236 -9.60 -10.56 -9.80
N ILE A 237 -9.97 -9.55 -10.60
CA ILE A 237 -11.29 -8.90 -10.47
C ILE A 237 -12.41 -9.89 -10.79
N LYS A 238 -12.29 -10.66 -11.87
CA LYS A 238 -13.27 -11.69 -12.22
C LYS A 238 -13.45 -12.71 -11.09
N PHE A 239 -12.34 -13.21 -10.54
CA PHE A 239 -12.35 -14.12 -9.39
C PHE A 239 -12.97 -13.47 -8.15
N PHE A 240 -12.56 -12.24 -7.83
CA PHE A 240 -13.05 -11.50 -6.68
C PHE A 240 -14.55 -11.21 -6.78
N PHE A 241 -15.05 -10.80 -7.94
CA PHE A 241 -16.46 -10.54 -8.18
C PHE A 241 -17.30 -11.83 -8.06
N LYS A 242 -16.84 -12.93 -8.70
CA LYS A 242 -17.50 -14.24 -8.56
C LYS A 242 -17.61 -14.66 -7.09
N LYS A 243 -16.51 -14.56 -6.33
CA LYS A 243 -16.47 -14.93 -4.91
C LYS A 243 -17.41 -14.08 -4.04
N ASN A 244 -17.65 -12.84 -4.41
CA ASN A 244 -18.47 -11.89 -3.65
C ASN A 244 -19.85 -11.65 -4.25
N LYS A 245 -20.29 -12.47 -5.22
CA LYS A 245 -21.58 -12.36 -5.91
C LYS A 245 -21.82 -10.99 -6.53
N ILE A 246 -20.75 -10.33 -7.02
CA ILE A 246 -20.80 -9.07 -7.76
C ILE A 246 -20.88 -9.39 -9.24
N HIS A 247 -21.78 -8.73 -9.95
CA HIS A 247 -21.90 -8.94 -11.40
C HIS A 247 -20.63 -8.45 -12.12
N TYR A 248 -20.05 -9.32 -12.95
CA TYR A 248 -18.90 -9.00 -13.78
C TYR A 248 -19.29 -8.94 -15.26
N LYS A 249 -19.04 -7.82 -15.91
CA LYS A 249 -19.24 -7.64 -17.36
C LYS A 249 -17.89 -7.29 -17.99
N PRO A 250 -17.31 -8.13 -18.85
CA PRO A 250 -16.08 -7.78 -19.55
C PRO A 250 -16.22 -6.43 -20.27
N ASN A 251 -15.20 -5.60 -20.18
CA ASN A 251 -15.14 -4.31 -20.89
C ASN A 251 -14.11 -4.36 -22.03
N LEU A 252 -14.05 -3.32 -22.83
CA LEU A 252 -13.13 -3.22 -23.97
C LEU A 252 -11.67 -3.45 -23.55
N ASP A 253 -11.28 -2.92 -22.39
CA ASP A 253 -9.94 -3.08 -21.83
C ASP A 253 -9.60 -4.55 -21.53
N TYR A 254 -10.56 -5.33 -21.03
CA TYR A 254 -10.39 -6.77 -20.85
C TYR A 254 -10.14 -7.48 -22.19
N PHE A 255 -10.95 -7.21 -23.19
CA PHE A 255 -10.81 -7.87 -24.50
C PHE A 255 -9.48 -7.51 -25.17
N LEU A 256 -9.08 -6.25 -25.14
CA LEU A 256 -7.78 -5.82 -25.67
C LEU A 256 -6.64 -6.51 -24.92
N THR A 257 -6.69 -6.53 -23.59
CA THR A 257 -5.66 -7.19 -22.77
C THR A 257 -5.61 -8.70 -23.06
N TYR A 258 -6.76 -9.35 -23.18
CA TYR A 258 -6.86 -10.76 -23.50
C TYR A 258 -6.25 -11.06 -24.88
N PHE A 259 -6.65 -10.28 -25.90
CA PHE A 259 -6.13 -10.45 -27.26
C PHE A 259 -4.60 -10.31 -27.31
N VAL A 260 -4.04 -9.27 -26.71
CA VAL A 260 -2.57 -9.09 -26.69
C VAL A 260 -1.89 -10.26 -25.98
N ASN A 261 -2.46 -10.77 -24.87
CA ASN A 261 -1.86 -11.89 -24.14
C ASN A 261 -1.92 -13.24 -24.90
N LEU A 262 -2.72 -13.38 -25.97
CA LEU A 262 -2.66 -14.56 -26.84
C LEU A 262 -1.36 -14.65 -27.65
N PHE A 263 -0.70 -13.51 -27.90
CA PHE A 263 0.53 -13.43 -28.70
C PHE A 263 1.80 -13.23 -27.85
N ILE A 264 1.63 -13.07 -26.55
CA ILE A 264 2.75 -12.93 -25.60
C ILE A 264 2.99 -14.31 -24.97
N VAL A 265 3.88 -15.07 -25.58
CA VAL A 265 4.32 -16.38 -25.06
C VAL A 265 5.46 -16.21 -24.07
#